data_7046399901714260a40a36f987b728ba
#
_entry.id   7046399901714260a40a36f987b728ba
#
_cell.length_a   1.000
_cell.length_b   1.000
_cell.length_c   1.000
_cell.angle_alpha   90.00
_cell.angle_beta   90.00
_cell.angle_gamma   90.00
#
_symmetry.space_group_name_H-M   'P 1'
#
loop_
_entity.id
_entity.type
_entity.pdbx_description
1 polymer ?
#
loop_
_entity_poly.entity_id
_entity_poly.type
_entity_poly.pdbx_seq_one_letter_code
_entity_poly.pdbx_strand_id
1 'polypeptide(L)'
;MLKLFILIMSSFLFFNACSIKNPLNKKSKFSYIDCPQTLILAPASKISNDQVTMTLNKGYSVNCYLPEPDSTEVVIEYNYSIETLYKIPNSKTEKIEFIVFITNKKEDIKIYEESFFKDIAINISEDEMPELYKEVSNFNDKIIIAKNLYENGIKSFIAIN
;
A
#
# COMPACT_ATOMS: atom_id res chain seq x y z
N MET A 1 40.27 3.70 56.76
CA MET A 1 39.02 2.93 56.63
C MET A 1 37.85 3.74 56.01
N LEU A 2 37.68 5.03 56.34
CA LEU A 2 36.56 5.82 55.81
C LEU A 2 36.56 6.03 54.27
N LYS A 3 37.75 6.19 53.64
CA LYS A 3 37.91 6.39 52.18
C LYS A 3 37.52 5.16 51.35
N LEU A 4 37.70 3.95 51.90
CA LEU A 4 37.35 2.70 51.21
C LEU A 4 35.83 2.47 51.20
N PHE A 5 35.13 2.95 52.23
CA PHE A 5 33.66 2.83 52.29
C PHE A 5 32.93 3.72 51.30
N ILE A 6 33.46 4.90 50.96
CA ILE A 6 32.89 5.85 50.02
C ILE A 6 33.01 5.31 48.57
N LEU A 7 34.11 4.60 48.28
CA LEU A 7 34.35 4.02 46.95
C LEU A 7 33.41 2.84 46.66
N ILE A 8 33.08 2.05 47.67
CA ILE A 8 32.14 0.92 47.51
C ILE A 8 30.68 1.40 47.35
N MET A 9 30.29 2.44 48.11
CA MET A 9 28.95 3.03 47.97
C MET A 9 28.72 3.70 46.59
N SER A 10 29.77 4.30 46.01
CA SER A 10 29.70 4.90 44.68
C SER A 10 29.49 3.86 43.55
N SER A 11 30.05 2.64 43.74
CA SER A 11 29.94 1.56 42.74
C SER A 11 28.52 0.97 42.67
N PHE A 12 27.75 1.01 43.77
CA PHE A 12 26.38 0.48 43.80
C PHE A 12 25.32 1.38 43.15
N LEU A 13 25.62 2.67 42.92
CA LEU A 13 24.68 3.61 42.30
C LEU A 13 24.64 3.54 40.78
N PHE A 14 25.64 2.86 40.15
CA PHE A 14 25.70 2.74 38.69
C PHE A 14 24.97 1.51 38.12
N PHE A 15 24.57 0.55 38.96
CA PHE A 15 23.89 -0.67 38.47
C PHE A 15 22.38 -0.60 38.39
N ASN A 16 21.74 0.52 38.79
CA ASN A 16 20.29 0.66 38.76
C ASN A 16 19.76 1.47 37.56
N ALA A 17 20.62 1.82 36.58
CA ALA A 17 20.22 2.68 35.48
C ALA A 17 20.32 1.97 34.13
N CYS A 18 19.73 0.79 33.99
CA CYS A 18 19.50 0.24 32.64
C CYS A 18 18.34 -0.77 32.65
N SER A 19 17.17 -0.33 33.11
CA SER A 19 15.93 -0.89 32.61
C SER A 19 15.38 0.08 31.54
N ILE A 20 16.11 0.20 30.44
CA ILE A 20 15.56 0.75 29.21
C ILE A 20 14.52 -0.28 28.76
N LYS A 21 13.27 -0.07 29.16
CA LYS A 21 12.14 -0.70 28.48
C LYS A 21 12.27 -0.29 27.03
N ASN A 22 12.74 -1.22 26.20
CA ASN A 22 12.80 -1.05 24.75
C ASN A 22 11.42 -0.59 24.27
N PRO A 23 11.23 0.67 23.82
CA PRO A 23 9.94 1.14 23.31
C PRO A 23 9.59 0.50 21.96
N LEU A 24 10.47 -0.36 21.43
CA LEU A 24 10.32 -1.04 20.15
C LEU A 24 9.46 -2.31 20.19
N ASN A 25 9.03 -2.76 21.37
CA ASN A 25 8.08 -3.87 21.47
C ASN A 25 6.61 -3.36 21.60
N LYS A 26 6.22 -2.35 20.82
CA LYS A 26 4.83 -2.28 20.41
C LYS A 26 4.62 -3.49 19.48
N LYS A 27 4.12 -4.60 20.03
CA LYS A 27 3.51 -5.67 19.23
C LYS A 27 2.64 -4.96 18.21
N SER A 28 2.94 -5.13 16.92
CA SER A 28 2.05 -4.63 15.88
C SER A 28 0.67 -5.17 16.23
N LYS A 29 -0.32 -4.29 16.36
CA LYS A 29 -1.71 -4.70 16.62
C LYS A 29 -2.24 -5.59 15.50
N PHE A 30 -1.58 -5.59 14.36
CA PHE A 30 -1.97 -6.30 13.14
C PHE A 30 -1.31 -7.68 13.09
N SER A 31 -2.10 -8.68 12.73
CA SER A 31 -1.62 -10.02 12.39
C SER A 31 -1.60 -10.16 10.87
N TYR A 32 -0.41 -10.21 10.28
CA TYR A 32 -0.26 -10.44 8.83
C TYR A 32 -0.62 -11.86 8.48
N ILE A 33 -1.29 -12.02 7.34
CA ILE A 33 -1.74 -13.29 6.77
C ILE A 33 -1.32 -13.35 5.29
N ASP A 34 -1.35 -14.53 4.69
CA ASP A 34 -1.02 -14.72 3.28
C ASP A 34 -2.05 -14.01 2.40
N CYS A 35 -1.61 -13.22 1.44
CA CYS A 35 -2.51 -12.54 0.51
C CYS A 35 -3.07 -13.49 -0.56
N PRO A 36 -4.28 -13.22 -1.09
CA PRO A 36 -4.78 -13.91 -2.26
C PRO A 36 -3.91 -13.61 -3.47
N GLN A 37 -3.89 -14.53 -4.43
CA GLN A 37 -3.28 -14.24 -5.71
C GLN A 37 -3.94 -13.02 -6.33
N THR A 38 -3.14 -12.00 -6.64
CA THR A 38 -3.60 -10.77 -7.27
C THR A 38 -3.07 -10.71 -8.71
N LEU A 39 -3.93 -10.39 -9.65
CA LEU A 39 -3.61 -10.32 -11.07
C LEU A 39 -4.03 -8.95 -11.64
N ILE A 40 -3.21 -8.41 -12.52
CA ILE A 40 -3.58 -7.24 -13.33
C ILE A 40 -4.38 -7.73 -14.54
N LEU A 41 -5.56 -7.15 -14.76
CA LEU A 41 -6.30 -7.38 -16.00
C LEU A 41 -5.62 -6.68 -17.17
N ALA A 42 -4.97 -7.44 -18.03
CA ALA A 42 -4.20 -6.89 -19.14
C ALA A 42 -4.96 -5.90 -20.03
N PRO A 43 -6.22 -6.11 -20.43
CA PRO A 43 -6.97 -5.13 -21.22
C PRO A 43 -7.23 -3.83 -20.47
N ALA A 44 -7.39 -3.89 -19.13
CA ALA A 44 -7.71 -2.77 -18.26
C ALA A 44 -6.49 -2.30 -17.43
N SER A 45 -5.28 -2.56 -17.90
CA SER A 45 -4.03 -2.07 -17.29
C SER A 45 -3.53 -0.79 -17.91
N LYS A 46 -4.17 -0.33 -19.00
CA LYS A 46 -3.73 0.83 -19.76
C LYS A 46 -4.93 1.59 -20.31
N ILE A 47 -4.90 2.90 -20.12
CA ILE A 47 -5.84 3.85 -20.70
C ILE A 47 -5.04 4.75 -21.63
N SER A 48 -5.55 5.03 -22.81
CA SER A 48 -4.87 5.91 -23.77
C SER A 48 -5.88 6.74 -24.53
N ASN A 49 -5.60 8.03 -24.60
CA ASN A 49 -6.24 8.97 -25.51
C ASN A 49 -5.17 9.68 -26.37
N ASP A 50 -5.56 10.65 -27.16
CA ASP A 50 -4.64 11.35 -28.09
C ASP A 50 -3.53 12.13 -27.36
N GLN A 51 -3.73 12.51 -26.11
CA GLN A 51 -2.83 13.36 -25.33
C GLN A 51 -2.13 12.62 -24.19
N VAL A 52 -2.80 11.65 -23.57
CA VAL A 52 -2.33 11.01 -22.33
C VAL A 52 -2.42 9.49 -22.48
N THR A 53 -1.40 8.82 -21.98
CA THR A 53 -1.40 7.37 -21.78
C THR A 53 -1.10 7.10 -20.31
N MET A 54 -1.98 6.37 -19.63
CA MET A 54 -1.80 5.91 -18.25
C MET A 54 -1.66 4.40 -18.22
N THR A 55 -0.68 3.91 -17.48
CA THR A 55 -0.39 2.48 -17.38
C THR A 55 -0.19 2.08 -15.92
N LEU A 56 -0.94 1.07 -15.48
CA LEU A 56 -0.74 0.45 -14.17
C LEU A 56 0.57 -0.35 -14.20
N ASN A 57 1.52 0.02 -13.34
CA ASN A 57 2.81 -0.65 -13.25
C ASN A 57 2.68 -2.08 -12.70
N LYS A 58 3.50 -2.98 -13.24
CA LYS A 58 3.56 -4.38 -12.78
C LYS A 58 4.22 -4.54 -11.39
N GLY A 59 4.90 -3.51 -10.89
CA GLY A 59 5.58 -3.50 -9.59
C GLY A 59 4.63 -3.12 -8.43
N TYR A 60 3.43 -3.71 -8.37
CA TYR A 60 2.52 -3.55 -7.25
C TYR A 60 2.88 -4.51 -6.10
N SER A 61 2.47 -4.17 -4.88
CA SER A 61 2.51 -5.06 -3.72
C SER A 61 1.17 -5.10 -3.01
N VAL A 62 0.88 -6.24 -2.41
CA VAL A 62 -0.36 -6.44 -1.64
C VAL A 62 0.00 -6.91 -0.24
N ASN A 63 -0.58 -6.28 0.76
CA ASN A 63 -0.44 -6.66 2.16
C ASN A 63 -1.81 -7.08 2.71
N CYS A 64 -1.85 -8.17 3.46
CA CYS A 64 -3.08 -8.68 4.04
C CYS A 64 -2.90 -8.85 5.54
N TYR A 65 -3.87 -8.40 6.31
CA TYR A 65 -3.79 -8.50 7.76
C TYR A 65 -5.15 -8.48 8.44
N LEU A 66 -5.19 -9.06 9.63
CA LEU A 66 -6.29 -8.89 10.56
C LEU A 66 -6.05 -7.62 11.37
N PRO A 67 -7.03 -6.69 11.45
CA PRO A 67 -6.90 -5.47 12.27
C PRO A 67 -6.69 -5.79 13.75
N GLU A 68 -7.31 -6.89 14.21
CA GLU A 68 -7.17 -7.47 15.54
C GLU A 68 -7.09 -8.99 15.42
N PRO A 69 -6.48 -9.72 16.38
CA PRO A 69 -6.33 -11.18 16.30
C PRO A 69 -7.65 -11.94 16.10
N ASP A 70 -8.72 -11.45 16.72
CA ASP A 70 -10.07 -12.07 16.67
C ASP A 70 -10.99 -11.39 15.65
N SER A 71 -10.44 -10.58 14.75
CA SER A 71 -11.24 -9.89 13.74
C SER A 71 -11.96 -10.87 12.83
N THR A 72 -13.23 -10.56 12.54
CA THR A 72 -14.04 -11.23 11.51
C THR A 72 -13.82 -10.63 10.12
N GLU A 73 -12.93 -9.67 10.01
CA GLU A 73 -12.60 -8.94 8.80
C GLU A 73 -11.13 -9.10 8.46
N VAL A 74 -10.84 -9.10 7.17
CA VAL A 74 -9.49 -9.07 6.60
C VAL A 74 -9.34 -7.75 5.84
N VAL A 75 -8.25 -7.04 6.10
CA VAL A 75 -7.84 -5.88 5.32
C VAL A 75 -6.86 -6.33 4.24
N ILE A 76 -7.14 -5.94 3.00
CA ILE A 76 -6.26 -6.12 1.85
C ILE A 76 -5.83 -4.73 1.39
N GLU A 77 -4.53 -4.45 1.48
CA GLU A 77 -3.93 -3.18 1.14
C GLU A 77 -3.12 -3.29 -0.15
N TYR A 78 -3.49 -2.50 -1.15
CA TYR A 78 -2.83 -2.44 -2.45
C TYR A 78 -1.91 -1.23 -2.52
N ASN A 79 -0.62 -1.47 -2.74
CA ASN A 79 0.35 -0.42 -3.06
C ASN A 79 0.70 -0.55 -4.54
N TYR A 80 0.42 0.46 -5.32
CA TYR A 80 0.62 0.44 -6.77
C TYR A 80 1.07 1.79 -7.29
N SER A 81 1.57 1.81 -8.50
CA SER A 81 1.92 3.05 -9.19
C SER A 81 1.33 3.09 -10.60
N ILE A 82 1.01 4.30 -11.02
CA ILE A 82 0.52 4.59 -12.36
C ILE A 82 1.56 5.43 -13.06
N GLU A 83 2.04 4.93 -14.18
CA GLU A 83 2.89 5.66 -15.09
C GLU A 83 2.02 6.44 -16.07
N THR A 84 2.24 7.75 -16.16
CA THR A 84 1.52 8.64 -17.06
C THR A 84 2.47 9.25 -18.04
N LEU A 85 2.16 9.12 -19.33
CA LEU A 85 2.88 9.72 -20.47
C LEU A 85 2.01 10.78 -21.12
N TYR A 86 2.52 12.01 -21.23
CA TYR A 86 1.86 13.15 -21.86
C TYR A 86 2.57 13.54 -23.15
N LYS A 87 1.81 13.77 -24.23
CA LYS A 87 2.34 14.26 -25.51
C LYS A 87 2.39 15.78 -25.56
N ILE A 88 1.50 16.45 -24.85
CA ILE A 88 1.45 17.91 -24.77
C ILE A 88 1.20 18.30 -23.32
N PRO A 89 2.11 19.06 -22.70
CA PRO A 89 1.94 19.48 -21.32
C PRO A 89 0.90 20.61 -21.24
N ASN A 90 -0.34 20.25 -21.01
CA ASN A 90 -1.32 21.18 -20.47
C ASN A 90 -1.43 20.87 -18.99
N SER A 91 -1.26 21.88 -18.12
CA SER A 91 -1.47 21.75 -16.68
C SER A 91 -2.91 21.32 -16.41
N LYS A 92 -3.16 20.03 -16.37
CA LYS A 92 -4.47 19.43 -16.08
C LYS A 92 -4.31 18.36 -15.03
N THR A 93 -5.34 18.25 -14.24
CA THR A 93 -5.56 17.09 -13.41
C THR A 93 -6.30 16.06 -14.23
N GLU A 94 -5.71 14.89 -14.43
CA GLU A 94 -6.37 13.74 -15.04
C GLU A 94 -6.99 12.88 -13.94
N LYS A 95 -8.21 12.41 -14.18
CA LYS A 95 -8.90 11.49 -13.27
C LYS A 95 -8.77 10.08 -13.77
N ILE A 96 -8.49 9.19 -12.84
CA ILE A 96 -8.41 7.75 -13.09
C ILE A 96 -9.20 7.00 -12.02
N GLU A 97 -9.83 5.94 -12.45
CA GLU A 97 -10.51 4.99 -11.57
C GLU A 97 -9.63 3.74 -11.43
N PHE A 98 -9.18 3.42 -10.22
CA PHE A 98 -8.55 2.17 -9.88
C PHE A 98 -9.61 1.21 -9.34
N ILE A 99 -9.74 0.06 -9.96
CA ILE A 99 -10.79 -0.91 -9.67
C ILE A 99 -10.15 -2.16 -9.07
N VAL A 100 -10.69 -2.59 -7.95
CA VAL A 100 -10.38 -3.88 -7.34
C VAL A 100 -11.64 -4.73 -7.37
N PHE A 101 -11.53 -5.96 -7.88
CA PHE A 101 -12.59 -6.93 -7.69
C PHE A 101 -12.06 -8.27 -7.24
N ILE A 102 -12.86 -8.94 -6.42
CA ILE A 102 -12.57 -10.22 -5.82
C ILE A 102 -13.50 -11.26 -6.41
N THR A 103 -12.95 -12.40 -6.78
CA THR A 103 -13.70 -13.58 -7.21
C THR A 103 -13.47 -14.74 -6.26
N ASN A 104 -14.31 -15.77 -6.37
CA ASN A 104 -14.00 -17.05 -5.79
C ASN A 104 -12.75 -17.66 -6.46
N LYS A 105 -12.19 -18.71 -5.86
CA LYS A 105 -10.98 -19.37 -6.35
C LYS A 105 -11.11 -19.92 -7.79
N LYS A 106 -12.34 -20.23 -8.24
CA LYS A 106 -12.61 -20.72 -9.60
C LYS A 106 -12.76 -19.61 -10.64
N GLU A 107 -12.82 -18.35 -10.22
CA GLU A 107 -13.01 -17.16 -11.06
C GLU A 107 -14.38 -17.09 -11.76
N ASP A 108 -15.36 -17.86 -11.31
CA ASP A 108 -16.69 -17.93 -11.93
C ASP A 108 -17.73 -17.01 -11.26
N ILE A 109 -17.43 -16.50 -10.06
CA ILE A 109 -18.33 -15.62 -9.30
C ILE A 109 -17.56 -14.41 -8.77
N LYS A 110 -18.02 -13.22 -9.15
CA LYS A 110 -17.56 -11.96 -8.54
C LYS A 110 -18.21 -11.81 -7.16
N ILE A 111 -17.39 -11.69 -6.12
CA ILE A 111 -17.82 -11.60 -4.72
C ILE A 111 -17.85 -10.14 -4.25
N TYR A 112 -16.92 -9.32 -4.73
CA TYR A 112 -16.70 -7.96 -4.26
C TYR A 112 -16.11 -7.09 -5.37
N GLU A 113 -16.48 -5.80 -5.37
CA GLU A 113 -15.89 -4.80 -6.26
C GLU A 113 -15.87 -3.45 -5.56
N GLU A 114 -14.77 -2.73 -5.70
CA GLU A 114 -14.62 -1.37 -5.20
C GLU A 114 -13.79 -0.53 -6.18
N SER A 115 -14.18 0.72 -6.32
CA SER A 115 -13.52 1.70 -7.18
C SER A 115 -12.95 2.85 -6.36
N PHE A 116 -11.71 3.22 -6.66
CA PHE A 116 -11.00 4.33 -6.04
C PHE A 116 -10.67 5.38 -7.10
N PHE A 117 -11.23 6.57 -6.95
CA PHE A 117 -10.96 7.68 -7.86
C PHE A 117 -9.71 8.44 -7.41
N LYS A 118 -8.80 8.68 -8.34
CA LYS A 118 -7.54 9.39 -8.11
C LYS A 118 -7.41 10.56 -9.07
N ASP A 119 -6.93 11.67 -8.55
CA ASP A 119 -6.53 12.81 -9.33
C ASP A 119 -5.00 12.77 -9.53
N ILE A 120 -4.55 12.73 -10.78
CA ILE A 120 -3.15 12.82 -11.14
C ILE A 120 -2.87 14.26 -11.57
N ALA A 121 -2.20 15.01 -10.71
CA ALA A 121 -1.82 16.39 -11.01
C ALA A 121 -0.61 16.39 -11.93
N ILE A 122 -0.70 17.10 -13.06
CA ILE A 122 0.39 17.31 -14.00
C ILE A 122 1.04 18.64 -13.65
N ASN A 123 2.23 18.59 -13.08
CA ASN A 123 3.02 19.77 -12.76
C ASN A 123 4.17 19.90 -13.76
N ILE A 124 4.00 20.76 -14.77
CA ILE A 124 5.06 21.07 -15.73
C ILE A 124 5.48 22.52 -15.53
N SER A 125 6.79 22.77 -15.36
CA SER A 125 7.31 24.11 -15.41
C SER A 125 7.32 24.61 -16.86
N GLU A 126 6.88 25.86 -17.08
CA GLU A 126 6.78 26.47 -18.42
C GLU A 126 8.11 26.48 -19.20
N ASP A 127 9.24 26.36 -18.50
CA ASP A 127 10.60 26.42 -19.07
C ASP A 127 11.11 25.07 -19.62
N GLU A 128 10.45 23.97 -19.30
CA GLU A 128 10.82 22.62 -19.72
C GLU A 128 9.65 21.95 -20.44
N MET A 129 9.52 22.15 -21.74
CA MET A 129 8.54 21.44 -22.58
C MET A 129 9.20 20.32 -23.37
N PRO A 130 9.41 19.11 -22.80
CA PRO A 130 9.79 17.96 -23.58
C PRO A 130 8.62 17.52 -24.49
N GLU A 131 8.92 16.98 -25.65
CA GLU A 131 7.91 16.40 -26.57
C GLU A 131 7.08 15.28 -25.92
N LEU A 132 7.63 14.67 -24.87
CA LEU A 132 6.98 13.61 -24.08
C LEU A 132 7.37 13.77 -22.61
N TYR A 133 6.39 13.98 -21.77
CA TYR A 133 6.57 14.04 -20.33
C TYR A 133 6.11 12.73 -19.66
N LYS A 134 6.92 12.21 -18.76
CA LYS A 134 6.64 10.99 -18.00
C LYS A 134 6.58 11.30 -16.50
N GLU A 135 5.50 10.84 -15.87
CA GLU A 135 5.32 10.91 -14.43
C GLU A 135 4.93 9.54 -13.84
N VAL A 136 5.32 9.28 -12.59
CA VAL A 136 4.94 8.08 -11.86
C VAL A 136 4.31 8.51 -10.55
N SER A 137 3.03 8.23 -10.41
CA SER A 137 2.25 8.50 -9.20
C SER A 137 2.05 7.22 -8.39
N ASN A 138 2.34 7.27 -7.08
CA ASN A 138 2.20 6.14 -6.17
C ASN A 138 0.93 6.28 -5.35
N PHE A 139 0.22 5.16 -5.17
CA PHE A 139 -1.05 5.10 -4.47
C PHE A 139 -1.08 3.93 -3.48
N ASN A 140 -1.92 4.10 -2.46
CA ASN A 140 -2.22 3.07 -1.48
C ASN A 140 -3.74 3.06 -1.25
N ASP A 141 -4.39 1.93 -1.49
CA ASP A 141 -5.80 1.73 -1.25
C ASP A 141 -6.06 0.45 -0.47
N LYS A 142 -7.16 0.43 0.27
CA LYS A 142 -7.51 -0.68 1.16
C LYS A 142 -8.96 -1.08 0.93
N ILE A 143 -9.17 -2.38 0.90
CA ILE A 143 -10.50 -2.97 0.97
C ILE A 143 -10.64 -3.80 2.24
N ILE A 144 -11.86 -3.97 2.69
CA ILE A 144 -12.19 -4.81 3.85
C ILE A 144 -13.18 -5.86 3.39
N ILE A 145 -12.84 -7.13 3.63
CA ILE A 145 -13.71 -8.26 3.30
C ILE A 145 -13.95 -9.12 4.53
N ALA A 146 -15.08 -9.83 4.54
CA ALA A 146 -15.37 -10.78 5.60
C ALA A 146 -14.37 -11.95 5.59
N LYS A 147 -13.86 -12.32 6.76
CA LYS A 147 -12.84 -13.37 6.94
C LYS A 147 -13.29 -14.73 6.40
N ASN A 148 -14.56 -15.07 6.55
CA ASN A 148 -15.10 -16.33 6.02
C ASN A 148 -15.04 -16.39 4.48
N LEU A 149 -15.22 -15.28 3.77
CA LEU A 149 -15.03 -15.21 2.31
C LEU A 149 -13.57 -15.43 1.94
N TYR A 150 -12.66 -14.80 2.69
CA TYR A 150 -11.23 -14.96 2.51
C TYR A 150 -10.77 -16.42 2.70
N GLU A 151 -11.20 -17.08 3.78
CA GLU A 151 -10.84 -18.47 4.12
C GLU A 151 -11.37 -19.49 3.11
N ASN A 152 -12.47 -19.20 2.41
CA ASN A 152 -12.99 -20.04 1.33
C ASN A 152 -12.12 -20.03 0.06
N GLY A 153 -11.09 -19.19 0.04
CA GLY A 153 -10.18 -19.01 -1.08
C GLY A 153 -10.75 -18.07 -2.14
N ILE A 154 -10.03 -17.01 -2.35
CA ILE A 154 -10.37 -15.93 -3.29
C ILE A 154 -9.21 -15.62 -4.21
N LYS A 155 -9.50 -14.93 -5.32
CA LYS A 155 -8.53 -14.26 -6.17
C LYS A 155 -8.88 -12.78 -6.28
N SER A 156 -7.86 -11.97 -6.39
CA SER A 156 -7.99 -10.52 -6.55
C SER A 156 -7.56 -10.11 -7.94
N PHE A 157 -8.28 -9.16 -8.52
CA PHE A 157 -7.95 -8.55 -9.79
C PHE A 157 -7.93 -7.04 -9.63
N ILE A 158 -6.95 -6.40 -10.28
CA ILE A 158 -6.81 -4.96 -10.30
C ILE A 158 -6.80 -4.44 -11.73
N ALA A 159 -7.42 -3.28 -11.92
CA ALA A 159 -7.59 -2.63 -13.21
C ALA A 159 -7.58 -1.12 -13.07
N ILE A 160 -7.46 -0.40 -14.18
CA ILE A 160 -7.69 1.04 -14.29
C ILE A 160 -8.70 1.33 -15.40
N ASN A 161 -9.52 2.38 -15.18
CA ASN A 161 -10.52 2.85 -16.12
C ASN A 161 -10.53 4.38 -16.22
#